data_a84d926d0d967d0aaf0ea21903045744
#
_entry.id   a84d926d0d967d0aaf0ea21903045744
#
_cell.length_a   1.000
_cell.length_b   1.000
_cell.length_c   1.000
_cell.angle_alpha   90.00
_cell.angle_beta   90.00
_cell.angle_gamma   90.00
#
_symmetry.space_group_name_H-M   'P 1'
#
loop_
_entity.id
_entity.type
_entity.pdbx_description
1 polymer ?
#
loop_
_entity_poly.entity_id
_entity_poly.type
_entity_poly.pdbx_seq_one_letter_code
_entity_poly.pdbx_strand_id
1 'polypeptide(L)'
;MSSDEPRTRIVVRKGRHGGGHHGGAWKVAYADFVTTMMALFIVLWIVGQNESVKQAIAAYFKNPGIFKEGAAPTVLPDGAGILPGSPAEAAAPPKSQPDEGDVIQEEKKLQEAAGRIKEMIEKKGGAFEALREQIRIEVTPEGLRIELLERDNSPLFRVGSATPIQPLKPLLEGLQQILGTLSNHITVEGHTDARQYSDRWNYSNWELSADRANSARRIMEAAGLQAGRIDRVVGHADRILLVPEDPLHSNNRRITLLVRRQSPSRR
;
A
#
# COMPACT_ATOMS: atom_id res chain seq x y z
N MET A 1 -66.59 -53.73 -51.77
CA MET A 1 -65.95 -53.55 -50.47
C MET A 1 -65.12 -52.29 -50.59
N SER A 2 -65.64 -51.19 -50.10
CA SER A 2 -65.03 -49.89 -50.17
C SER A 2 -64.62 -49.53 -48.75
N SER A 3 -63.33 -49.44 -48.51
CA SER A 3 -62.76 -49.06 -47.24
C SER A 3 -62.72 -47.53 -47.12
N ASP A 4 -63.50 -47.08 -46.18
CA ASP A 4 -63.65 -45.66 -45.79
C ASP A 4 -62.55 -45.36 -44.72
N GLU A 5 -61.47 -44.66 -45.09
CA GLU A 5 -60.48 -44.19 -44.15
C GLU A 5 -60.88 -42.85 -43.53
N PRO A 6 -60.82 -42.72 -42.23
CA PRO A 6 -61.16 -41.44 -41.59
C PRO A 6 -60.03 -40.38 -41.81
N ARG A 7 -60.37 -39.30 -42.53
CA ARG A 7 -59.49 -38.15 -42.69
C ARG A 7 -59.37 -37.30 -41.43
N THR A 8 -58.24 -37.36 -40.78
CA THR A 8 -57.94 -36.54 -39.60
C THR A 8 -57.81 -35.06 -40.00
N ARG A 9 -58.75 -34.23 -39.56
CA ARG A 9 -58.77 -32.78 -39.81
C ARG A 9 -57.95 -32.05 -38.76
N ILE A 10 -56.73 -31.58 -39.10
CA ILE A 10 -55.88 -30.76 -38.23
C ILE A 10 -56.48 -29.36 -38.13
N VAL A 11 -57.03 -28.99 -36.98
CA VAL A 11 -57.46 -27.62 -36.70
C VAL A 11 -56.33 -26.83 -36.08
N VAL A 12 -55.65 -26.00 -36.87
CA VAL A 12 -54.64 -25.04 -36.39
C VAL A 12 -55.37 -23.89 -35.71
N ARG A 13 -55.38 -23.90 -34.37
CA ARG A 13 -55.81 -22.72 -33.59
C ARG A 13 -54.70 -21.67 -33.66
N LYS A 14 -54.92 -20.61 -34.41
CA LYS A 14 -54.09 -19.41 -34.42
C LYS A 14 -54.22 -18.72 -33.07
N GLY A 15 -53.17 -18.84 -32.23
CA GLY A 15 -53.12 -18.15 -30.93
C GLY A 15 -53.24 -16.66 -31.15
N ARG A 16 -54.20 -16.02 -30.51
CA ARG A 16 -54.28 -14.56 -30.42
C ARG A 16 -53.01 -14.10 -29.68
N HIS A 17 -52.12 -13.41 -30.39
CA HIS A 17 -51.09 -12.62 -29.77
C HIS A 17 -51.80 -11.54 -28.96
N GLY A 18 -51.77 -11.69 -27.65
CA GLY A 18 -52.21 -10.68 -26.71
C GLY A 18 -51.39 -9.41 -26.97
N GLY A 19 -52.10 -8.30 -27.19
CA GLY A 19 -51.48 -7.00 -27.41
C GLY A 19 -50.52 -6.66 -26.30
N GLY A 20 -49.24 -6.48 -26.65
CA GLY A 20 -48.21 -6.04 -25.71
C GLY A 20 -48.64 -4.73 -25.07
N HIS A 21 -48.61 -4.71 -23.76
CA HIS A 21 -48.81 -3.50 -22.97
C HIS A 21 -47.64 -2.52 -23.21
N HIS A 22 -47.77 -1.66 -24.25
CA HIS A 22 -46.83 -0.55 -24.49
C HIS A 22 -46.91 0.57 -23.43
N GLY A 23 -47.64 0.37 -22.32
CA GLY A 23 -47.86 1.36 -21.27
C GLY A 23 -46.70 1.51 -20.26
N GLY A 24 -45.61 0.73 -20.38
CA GLY A 24 -44.51 0.75 -19.40
C GLY A 24 -43.24 1.49 -19.86
N ALA A 25 -43.04 1.67 -21.17
CA ALA A 25 -41.79 2.22 -21.71
C ALA A 25 -41.47 3.64 -21.21
N TRP A 26 -42.49 4.48 -21.06
CA TRP A 26 -42.33 5.85 -20.56
C TRP A 26 -41.93 5.87 -19.08
N LYS A 27 -42.34 4.85 -18.27
CA LYS A 27 -41.96 4.74 -16.86
C LYS A 27 -40.48 4.45 -16.72
N VAL A 28 -39.91 3.62 -17.60
CA VAL A 28 -38.50 3.31 -17.64
C VAL A 28 -37.69 4.55 -18.04
N ALA A 29 -38.12 5.26 -19.08
CA ALA A 29 -37.49 6.52 -19.51
C ALA A 29 -37.55 7.60 -18.40
N TYR A 30 -38.68 7.69 -17.69
CA TYR A 30 -38.84 8.62 -16.57
C TYR A 30 -37.94 8.21 -15.38
N ALA A 31 -37.86 6.92 -15.05
CA ALA A 31 -36.97 6.44 -14.00
C ALA A 31 -35.50 6.72 -14.34
N ASP A 32 -35.05 6.51 -15.56
CA ASP A 32 -33.72 6.81 -16.03
C ASP A 32 -33.41 8.31 -15.92
N PHE A 33 -34.34 9.15 -16.36
CA PHE A 33 -34.22 10.62 -16.24
C PHE A 33 -34.07 11.05 -14.76
N VAL A 34 -34.90 10.53 -13.86
CA VAL A 34 -34.84 10.88 -12.44
C VAL A 34 -33.56 10.40 -11.81
N THR A 35 -33.07 9.16 -12.11
CA THR A 35 -31.83 8.64 -11.59
C THR A 35 -30.60 9.40 -12.08
N THR A 36 -30.60 9.81 -13.35
CA THR A 36 -29.51 10.65 -13.89
C THR A 36 -29.50 12.04 -13.29
N MET A 37 -30.68 12.66 -13.08
CA MET A 37 -30.77 13.93 -12.34
C MET A 37 -30.29 13.80 -10.91
N MET A 38 -30.64 12.71 -10.21
CA MET A 38 -30.17 12.45 -8.85
C MET A 38 -28.65 12.29 -8.82
N ALA A 39 -28.07 11.54 -9.75
CA ALA A 39 -26.63 11.37 -9.85
C ALA A 39 -25.92 12.71 -10.09
N LEU A 40 -26.45 13.53 -11.02
CA LEU A 40 -25.91 14.87 -11.27
C LEU A 40 -25.99 15.76 -10.04
N PHE A 41 -27.13 15.74 -9.34
CA PHE A 41 -27.30 16.49 -8.09
C PHE A 41 -26.26 16.09 -7.03
N ILE A 42 -26.04 14.77 -6.83
CA ILE A 42 -25.06 14.26 -5.87
C ILE A 42 -23.65 14.75 -6.25
N VAL A 43 -23.28 14.68 -7.52
CA VAL A 43 -21.98 15.16 -8.00
C VAL A 43 -21.82 16.66 -7.73
N LEU A 44 -22.79 17.47 -8.08
CA LEU A 44 -22.76 18.93 -7.84
C LEU A 44 -22.75 19.25 -6.35
N TRP A 45 -23.47 18.49 -5.53
CA TRP A 45 -23.47 18.64 -4.09
C TRP A 45 -22.09 18.31 -3.47
N ILE A 46 -21.43 17.22 -3.94
CA ILE A 46 -20.08 16.88 -3.50
C ILE A 46 -19.07 17.94 -3.93
N VAL A 47 -19.17 18.48 -5.15
CA VAL A 47 -18.30 19.55 -5.64
C VAL A 47 -18.47 20.84 -4.82
N GLY A 48 -19.68 21.09 -4.32
CA GLY A 48 -20.00 22.22 -3.46
C GLY A 48 -19.53 22.09 -1.99
N GLN A 49 -19.05 20.90 -1.57
CA GLN A 49 -18.54 20.68 -0.22
C GLN A 49 -17.16 21.32 -0.01
N ASN A 50 -16.78 21.48 1.26
CA ASN A 50 -15.45 21.94 1.61
C ASN A 50 -14.36 20.93 1.20
N GLU A 51 -13.11 21.38 1.11
CA GLU A 51 -12.00 20.62 0.59
C GLU A 51 -11.72 19.34 1.40
N SER A 52 -11.94 19.37 2.73
CA SER A 52 -11.75 18.21 3.62
C SER A 52 -12.70 17.05 3.30
N VAL A 53 -13.96 17.34 2.94
CA VAL A 53 -14.95 16.32 2.55
C VAL A 53 -14.60 15.73 1.18
N LYS A 54 -14.17 16.56 0.24
CA LYS A 54 -13.71 16.09 -1.09
C LYS A 54 -12.53 15.14 -0.98
N GLN A 55 -11.54 15.48 -0.14
CA GLN A 55 -10.37 14.63 0.11
C GLN A 55 -10.74 13.32 0.79
N ALA A 56 -11.67 13.32 1.76
CA ALA A 56 -12.16 12.11 2.41
C ALA A 56 -12.85 11.16 1.41
N ILE A 57 -13.67 11.69 0.52
CA ILE A 57 -14.33 10.91 -0.54
C ILE A 57 -13.29 10.36 -1.53
N ALA A 58 -12.32 11.17 -1.95
CA ALA A 58 -11.25 10.75 -2.84
C ALA A 58 -10.38 9.63 -2.21
N ALA A 59 -10.10 9.72 -0.91
CA ALA A 59 -9.37 8.70 -0.15
C ALA A 59 -10.14 7.37 -0.09
N TYR A 60 -11.47 7.40 0.07
CA TYR A 60 -12.32 6.21 0.03
C TYR A 60 -12.23 5.48 -1.31
N PHE A 61 -12.28 6.20 -2.44
CA PHE A 61 -12.17 5.58 -3.76
C PHE A 61 -10.76 5.10 -4.10
N LYS A 62 -9.72 5.71 -3.52
CA LYS A 62 -8.33 5.23 -3.68
C LYS A 62 -8.05 3.94 -2.90
N ASN A 63 -8.62 3.80 -1.71
CA ASN A 63 -8.36 2.67 -0.81
C ASN A 63 -9.66 2.21 -0.11
N PRO A 64 -10.56 1.50 -0.80
CA PRO A 64 -11.85 1.07 -0.24
C PRO A 64 -11.75 0.11 0.95
N GLY A 65 -10.56 -0.46 1.22
CA GLY A 65 -10.31 -1.39 2.34
C GLY A 65 -9.96 -0.72 3.68
N ILE A 66 -9.86 0.61 3.77
CA ILE A 66 -9.49 1.30 5.02
C ILE A 66 -10.65 1.31 6.03
N PHE A 67 -11.89 1.22 5.56
CA PHE A 67 -13.07 1.13 6.44
C PHE A 67 -13.39 -0.34 6.75
N LYS A 68 -12.62 -0.95 7.67
CA LYS A 68 -12.99 -2.25 8.25
C LYS A 68 -14.25 -2.12 9.10
N GLU A 69 -15.12 -3.12 9.01
CA GLU A 69 -16.32 -3.28 9.81
C GLU A 69 -16.07 -2.92 11.29
N GLY A 70 -16.83 -1.94 11.80
CA GLY A 70 -16.83 -1.54 13.20
C GLY A 70 -16.32 -0.14 13.54
N ALA A 71 -15.70 0.59 12.62
CA ALA A 71 -15.35 2.00 12.84
C ALA A 71 -16.33 2.90 12.08
N ALA A 72 -17.30 3.46 12.78
CA ALA A 72 -18.13 4.51 12.20
C ALA A 72 -17.23 5.66 11.71
N PRO A 73 -17.41 6.16 10.47
CA PRO A 73 -16.62 7.26 9.95
C PRO A 73 -17.01 8.55 10.69
N THR A 74 -16.25 8.92 11.71
CA THR A 74 -16.31 10.24 12.32
C THR A 74 -15.58 11.25 11.41
N VAL A 75 -16.18 11.57 10.28
CA VAL A 75 -15.66 12.59 9.34
C VAL A 75 -16.61 13.80 9.32
N LEU A 76 -17.04 14.25 10.50
CA LEU A 76 -17.69 15.56 10.62
C LEU A 76 -16.93 16.41 11.65
N PRO A 77 -16.47 17.61 11.25
CA PRO A 77 -15.69 18.51 12.10
C PRO A 77 -16.45 19.08 13.31
N ASP A 78 -17.77 18.93 13.34
CA ASP A 78 -18.63 19.35 14.45
C ASP A 78 -19.50 18.17 14.85
N GLY A 79 -19.27 17.59 16.02
CA GLY A 79 -19.89 16.41 16.63
C GLY A 79 -21.43 16.36 16.70
N ALA A 80 -22.12 16.76 15.64
CA ALA A 80 -23.55 16.61 15.46
C ALA A 80 -23.85 15.26 14.79
N GLY A 81 -24.01 14.21 15.61
CA GLY A 81 -24.60 12.95 15.16
C GLY A 81 -26.00 13.18 14.62
N ILE A 82 -26.30 12.65 13.43
CA ILE A 82 -27.60 12.79 12.73
C ILE A 82 -28.72 11.94 13.41
N LEU A 83 -28.48 11.33 14.54
CA LEU A 83 -29.53 10.57 15.26
C LEU A 83 -29.83 11.20 16.61
N PRO A 84 -31.08 11.66 16.84
CA PRO A 84 -31.52 12.11 18.16
C PRO A 84 -31.79 10.89 19.05
N GLY A 85 -31.00 10.72 20.11
CA GLY A 85 -31.33 9.75 21.13
C GLY A 85 -30.22 9.00 21.85
N SER A 86 -28.94 9.30 21.72
CA SER A 86 -27.92 8.69 22.58
C SER A 86 -27.49 9.65 23.69
N PRO A 87 -27.50 9.21 24.99
CA PRO A 87 -26.98 10.02 26.08
C PRO A 87 -25.48 10.27 25.89
N ALA A 88 -25.09 11.53 26.08
CA ALA A 88 -23.68 11.91 26.04
C ALA A 88 -22.94 11.31 27.24
N GLU A 89 -22.24 10.20 27.02
CA GLU A 89 -21.23 9.71 27.93
C GLU A 89 -19.96 10.54 27.70
N ALA A 90 -19.41 11.04 28.82
CA ALA A 90 -18.38 12.06 28.88
C ALA A 90 -17.26 11.86 27.82
N ALA A 91 -17.22 12.74 26.85
CA ALA A 91 -16.24 12.76 25.78
C ALA A 91 -14.84 12.95 26.36
N ALA A 92 -13.96 11.96 26.15
CA ALA A 92 -12.53 12.18 26.22
C ALA A 92 -12.16 13.34 25.25
N PRO A 93 -11.19 14.19 25.61
CA PRO A 93 -10.83 15.34 24.78
C PRO A 93 -10.51 14.90 23.35
N PRO A 94 -10.89 15.68 22.32
CA PRO A 94 -10.66 15.31 20.93
C PRO A 94 -9.16 15.07 20.74
N LYS A 95 -8.81 13.89 20.20
CA LYS A 95 -7.44 13.59 19.78
C LYS A 95 -7.05 14.69 18.80
N SER A 96 -6.09 15.50 19.17
CA SER A 96 -5.53 16.54 18.31
C SER A 96 -5.15 15.90 16.98
N GLN A 97 -5.85 16.31 15.92
CA GLN A 97 -5.45 15.99 14.56
C GLN A 97 -4.03 16.54 14.38
N PRO A 98 -3.13 15.82 13.65
CA PRO A 98 -1.82 16.39 13.34
C PRO A 98 -2.06 17.72 12.63
N ASP A 99 -1.34 18.75 13.05
CA ASP A 99 -1.36 20.04 12.37
C ASP A 99 -0.97 19.78 10.91
N GLU A 100 -1.81 20.18 9.94
CA GLU A 100 -1.51 19.99 8.50
C GLU A 100 -0.12 20.53 8.16
N GLY A 101 0.33 21.57 8.88
CA GLY A 101 1.66 22.12 8.80
C GLY A 101 2.76 21.11 9.14
N ASP A 102 2.58 20.28 10.18
CA ASP A 102 3.58 19.29 10.61
C ASP A 102 3.70 18.15 9.59
N VAL A 103 2.57 17.71 9.01
CA VAL A 103 2.53 16.67 7.99
C VAL A 103 3.24 17.12 6.71
N ILE A 104 2.99 18.37 6.27
CA ILE A 104 3.63 18.94 5.09
C ILE A 104 5.14 19.12 5.30
N GLN A 105 5.54 19.57 6.50
CA GLN A 105 6.96 19.72 6.83
C GLN A 105 7.69 18.38 6.89
N GLU A 106 7.06 17.34 7.44
CA GLU A 106 7.64 16.00 7.46
C GLU A 106 7.80 15.43 6.06
N GLU A 107 6.76 15.55 5.22
CA GLU A 107 6.81 15.15 3.82
C GLU A 107 8.02 15.78 3.11
N LYS A 108 8.18 17.10 3.28
CA LYS A 108 9.30 17.84 2.68
C LYS A 108 10.65 17.33 3.16
N LYS A 109 10.81 17.04 4.47
CA LYS A 109 12.05 16.47 5.04
C LYS A 109 12.38 15.10 4.45
N LEU A 110 11.36 14.24 4.27
CA LEU A 110 11.54 12.92 3.66
C LEU A 110 11.91 13.04 2.17
N GLN A 111 11.31 13.96 1.43
CA GLN A 111 11.65 14.25 0.03
C GLN A 111 13.06 14.80 -0.10
N GLU A 112 13.49 15.73 0.76
CA GLU A 112 14.85 16.26 0.79
C GLU A 112 15.87 15.16 1.10
N ALA A 113 15.56 14.26 2.06
CA ALA A 113 16.41 13.11 2.37
C ALA A 113 16.52 12.16 1.17
N ALA A 114 15.41 11.87 0.48
CA ALA A 114 15.42 11.08 -0.76
C ALA A 114 16.32 11.71 -1.84
N GLY A 115 16.23 13.02 -2.03
CA GLY A 115 17.07 13.79 -2.95
C GLY A 115 18.56 13.68 -2.60
N ARG A 116 18.91 13.87 -1.33
CA ARG A 116 20.29 13.75 -0.83
C ARG A 116 20.87 12.35 -1.02
N ILE A 117 20.05 11.30 -0.82
CA ILE A 117 20.47 9.91 -1.04
C ILE A 117 20.76 9.68 -2.54
N LYS A 118 19.88 10.14 -3.45
CA LYS A 118 20.10 10.04 -4.90
C LYS A 118 21.39 10.75 -5.30
N GLU A 119 21.60 11.97 -4.81
CA GLU A 119 22.80 12.76 -5.07
C GLU A 119 24.07 12.08 -4.52
N MET A 120 24.01 11.47 -3.33
CA MET A 120 25.13 10.72 -2.76
C MET A 120 25.51 9.53 -3.66
N ILE A 121 24.52 8.79 -4.17
CA ILE A 121 24.75 7.65 -5.06
C ILE A 121 25.37 8.10 -6.39
N GLU A 122 24.93 9.25 -6.91
CA GLU A 122 25.44 9.81 -8.17
C GLU A 122 26.87 10.35 -8.05
N LYS A 123 27.17 11.04 -6.94
CA LYS A 123 28.48 11.70 -6.74
C LYS A 123 29.61 10.75 -6.37
N LYS A 124 29.32 9.65 -5.69
CA LYS A 124 30.34 8.73 -5.15
C LYS A 124 30.89 7.75 -6.21
N GLY A 125 30.73 7.88 -7.49
CA GLY A 125 31.30 7.06 -8.57
C GLY A 125 31.89 5.67 -8.22
N GLY A 126 32.34 4.89 -9.16
CA GLY A 126 33.01 3.62 -8.90
C GLY A 126 32.11 2.54 -8.30
N ALA A 127 32.37 2.08 -7.06
CA ALA A 127 31.62 0.99 -6.44
C ALA A 127 30.11 1.28 -6.25
N PHE A 128 29.71 2.55 -6.14
CA PHE A 128 28.30 2.95 -6.00
C PHE A 128 27.57 3.03 -7.35
N GLU A 129 28.29 3.27 -8.43
CA GLU A 129 27.71 3.31 -9.78
C GLU A 129 27.12 1.93 -10.14
N ALA A 130 27.81 0.85 -9.79
CA ALA A 130 27.31 -0.51 -9.95
C ALA A 130 26.03 -0.80 -9.14
N LEU A 131 25.83 -0.08 -8.02
CA LEU A 131 24.64 -0.25 -7.17
C LEU A 131 23.48 0.68 -7.55
N ARG A 132 23.70 1.67 -8.40
CA ARG A 132 22.68 2.68 -8.76
C ARG A 132 21.35 2.05 -9.19
N GLU A 133 21.45 1.01 -10.01
CA GLU A 133 20.26 0.30 -10.50
C GLU A 133 19.69 -0.74 -9.50
N GLN A 134 20.38 -0.95 -8.38
CA GLN A 134 19.96 -1.85 -7.30
C GLN A 134 19.29 -1.10 -6.15
N ILE A 135 19.25 0.24 -6.19
CA ILE A 135 18.66 1.06 -5.15
C ILE A 135 17.39 1.72 -5.66
N ARG A 136 16.28 1.44 -5.00
CA ARG A 136 15.01 2.13 -5.22
C ARG A 136 14.70 3.02 -4.04
N ILE A 137 14.29 4.25 -4.33
CA ILE A 137 13.98 5.27 -3.31
C ILE A 137 12.63 5.85 -3.65
N GLU A 138 11.67 5.69 -2.75
CA GLU A 138 10.30 6.12 -2.92
C GLU A 138 9.75 6.72 -1.63
N VAL A 139 9.05 7.85 -1.73
CA VAL A 139 8.28 8.40 -0.61
C VAL A 139 6.86 7.87 -0.70
N THR A 140 6.47 7.08 0.30
CA THR A 140 5.18 6.40 0.40
C THR A 140 4.34 7.03 1.50
N PRO A 141 3.05 6.70 1.61
CA PRO A 141 2.22 7.11 2.75
C PRO A 141 2.78 6.65 4.11
N GLU A 142 3.53 5.54 4.15
CA GLU A 142 4.15 5.00 5.37
C GLU A 142 5.44 5.75 5.75
N GLY A 143 6.11 6.39 4.79
CA GLY A 143 7.37 7.10 4.96
C GLY A 143 8.31 6.97 3.77
N LEU A 144 9.61 7.19 4.00
CA LEU A 144 10.63 7.01 2.97
C LEU A 144 11.09 5.56 2.93
N ARG A 145 10.81 4.89 1.82
CA ARG A 145 11.21 3.51 1.53
C ARG A 145 12.46 3.50 0.67
N ILE A 146 13.49 2.80 1.14
CA ILE A 146 14.75 2.59 0.43
C ILE A 146 14.95 1.09 0.31
N GLU A 147 14.91 0.57 -0.91
CA GLU A 147 15.10 -0.85 -1.20
C GLU A 147 16.48 -1.08 -1.83
N LEU A 148 17.24 -1.99 -1.24
CA LEU A 148 18.53 -2.45 -1.72
C LEU A 148 18.33 -3.83 -2.33
N LEU A 149 18.31 -3.92 -3.65
CA LEU A 149 17.99 -5.13 -4.42
C LEU A 149 19.29 -5.92 -4.71
N GLU A 150 19.22 -7.25 -4.65
CA GLU A 150 20.30 -8.09 -5.19
C GLU A 150 20.12 -8.31 -6.68
N ARG A 151 21.25 -8.40 -7.41
CA ARG A 151 21.34 -8.89 -8.77
C ARG A 151 22.26 -10.10 -8.83
N ASP A 152 22.11 -10.96 -9.83
CA ASP A 152 22.91 -12.18 -9.97
C ASP A 152 24.41 -11.86 -10.08
N ASN A 153 24.78 -10.76 -10.72
CA ASN A 153 26.16 -10.31 -10.88
C ASN A 153 26.63 -9.34 -9.79
N SER A 154 25.75 -8.96 -8.88
CA SER A 154 26.04 -7.99 -7.80
C SER A 154 25.23 -8.31 -6.55
N PRO A 155 25.58 -9.39 -5.83
CA PRO A 155 24.93 -9.78 -4.60
C PRO A 155 25.30 -8.80 -3.48
N LEU A 156 24.41 -8.62 -2.51
CA LEU A 156 24.65 -7.81 -1.30
C LEU A 156 25.20 -8.66 -0.15
N PHE A 157 24.87 -9.95 -0.12
CA PHE A 157 25.30 -10.91 0.87
C PHE A 157 25.90 -12.15 0.22
N ARG A 158 26.73 -12.88 0.95
CA ARG A 158 27.17 -14.20 0.53
C ARG A 158 25.97 -15.14 0.40
N VAL A 159 26.05 -16.05 -0.54
CA VAL A 159 24.96 -17.03 -0.79
C VAL A 159 24.66 -17.80 0.49
N GLY A 160 23.39 -17.89 0.85
CA GLY A 160 22.93 -18.57 2.06
C GLY A 160 23.45 -17.99 3.37
N SER A 161 23.89 -16.74 3.40
CA SER A 161 24.48 -16.11 4.58
C SER A 161 23.98 -14.68 4.78
N ALA A 162 24.08 -14.19 6.01
CA ALA A 162 23.89 -12.80 6.38
C ALA A 162 25.22 -12.00 6.41
N THR A 163 26.32 -12.59 5.90
CA THR A 163 27.60 -11.90 5.80
C THR A 163 27.56 -10.92 4.62
N PRO A 164 27.72 -9.59 4.88
CA PRO A 164 27.66 -8.60 3.82
C PRO A 164 28.87 -8.71 2.90
N ILE A 165 28.66 -8.43 1.61
CA ILE A 165 29.71 -8.30 0.61
C ILE A 165 29.93 -6.80 0.33
N GLN A 166 31.15 -6.42 -0.06
CA GLN A 166 31.38 -5.10 -0.65
C GLN A 166 30.50 -4.95 -1.93
N PRO A 167 29.75 -3.86 -2.10
CA PRO A 167 29.86 -2.56 -1.43
C PRO A 167 28.74 -2.23 -0.43
N LEU A 168 28.01 -3.22 0.13
CA LEU A 168 26.87 -2.97 1.02
C LEU A 168 27.24 -2.14 2.26
N LYS A 169 28.38 -2.44 2.88
CA LYS A 169 28.81 -1.73 4.11
C LYS A 169 28.98 -0.23 3.88
N PRO A 170 29.81 0.25 2.94
CA PRO A 170 29.98 1.69 2.70
C PRO A 170 28.68 2.37 2.20
N LEU A 171 27.76 1.63 1.56
CA LEU A 171 26.45 2.16 1.19
C LEU A 171 25.60 2.44 2.44
N LEU A 172 25.49 1.47 3.36
CA LEU A 172 24.73 1.63 4.61
C LEU A 172 25.35 2.73 5.51
N GLU A 173 26.66 2.86 5.54
CA GLU A 173 27.37 3.96 6.23
C GLU A 173 27.00 5.33 5.61
N GLY A 174 26.93 5.42 4.28
CA GLY A 174 26.51 6.65 3.60
C GLY A 174 25.02 6.97 3.83
N LEU A 175 24.15 5.96 3.81
CA LEU A 175 22.73 6.12 4.13
C LEU A 175 22.55 6.58 5.58
N GLN A 176 23.32 6.02 6.53
CA GLN A 176 23.28 6.40 7.94
C GLN A 176 23.56 7.90 8.13
N GLN A 177 24.54 8.49 7.42
CA GLN A 177 24.87 9.90 7.53
C GLN A 177 23.69 10.81 7.17
N ILE A 178 22.86 10.41 6.20
CA ILE A 178 21.68 11.17 5.78
C ILE A 178 20.49 10.87 6.72
N LEU A 179 20.21 9.60 6.99
CA LEU A 179 19.08 9.18 7.82
C LEU A 179 19.26 9.56 9.29
N GLY A 180 20.51 9.66 9.76
CA GLY A 180 20.85 10.13 11.11
C GLY A 180 20.40 11.57 11.38
N THR A 181 20.22 12.40 10.34
CA THR A 181 19.74 13.79 10.50
C THR A 181 18.21 13.89 10.70
N LEU A 182 17.48 12.84 10.38
CA LEU A 182 16.03 12.76 10.62
C LEU A 182 15.77 12.30 12.06
N SER A 183 14.60 12.58 12.62
CA SER A 183 14.16 12.09 13.93
C SER A 183 13.28 10.84 13.86
N ASN A 184 12.94 10.42 12.65
CA ASN A 184 12.02 9.31 12.37
C ASN A 184 12.59 7.95 12.79
N HIS A 185 11.74 7.04 13.25
CA HIS A 185 12.14 5.64 13.47
C HIS A 185 12.31 4.90 12.16
N ILE A 186 13.21 3.92 12.16
CA ILE A 186 13.55 3.12 11.00
C ILE A 186 13.16 1.66 11.25
N THR A 187 12.43 1.06 10.32
CA THR A 187 12.23 -0.38 10.23
C THR A 187 13.19 -0.94 9.20
N VAL A 188 13.89 -2.03 9.55
CA VAL A 188 14.76 -2.77 8.62
C VAL A 188 14.10 -4.10 8.29
N GLU A 189 13.83 -4.34 7.01
CA GLU A 189 13.14 -5.54 6.54
C GLU A 189 14.06 -6.35 5.63
N GLY A 190 14.07 -7.67 5.81
CA GLY A 190 14.81 -8.60 4.97
C GLY A 190 13.87 -9.51 4.19
N HIS A 191 14.21 -9.77 2.93
CA HIS A 191 13.46 -10.62 2.03
C HIS A 191 14.39 -11.62 1.35
N THR A 192 13.87 -12.80 1.02
CA THR A 192 14.55 -13.82 0.21
C THR A 192 13.78 -14.10 -1.07
N ASP A 193 14.40 -14.78 -2.01
CA ASP A 193 13.70 -15.46 -3.09
C ASP A 193 13.07 -16.78 -2.57
N ALA A 194 12.31 -17.47 -3.41
CA ALA A 194 11.63 -18.72 -3.06
C ALA A 194 12.54 -19.96 -3.11
N ARG A 195 13.85 -19.81 -3.29
CA ARG A 195 14.78 -20.92 -3.13
C ARG A 195 14.72 -21.41 -1.71
N GLN A 196 14.48 -22.69 -1.54
CA GLN A 196 14.48 -23.29 -0.22
C GLN A 196 15.88 -23.26 0.35
N TYR A 197 16.07 -22.47 1.38
CA TYR A 197 17.24 -22.54 2.24
C TYR A 197 16.89 -23.44 3.41
N SER A 198 17.46 -24.62 3.41
CA SER A 198 17.33 -25.59 4.50
C SER A 198 18.72 -26.04 4.91
N ASP A 199 19.12 -25.66 6.09
CA ASP A 199 20.32 -26.19 6.73
C ASP A 199 19.92 -27.26 7.76
N ARG A 200 20.89 -28.12 8.14
CA ARG A 200 20.73 -29.22 9.11
C ARG A 200 20.22 -28.79 10.49
N TRP A 201 20.14 -27.48 10.75
CA TRP A 201 19.82 -26.86 12.04
C TRP A 201 18.47 -26.10 12.07
N ASN A 202 17.51 -26.44 11.24
CA ASN A 202 16.25 -25.71 11.13
C ASN A 202 16.39 -24.21 10.73
N TYR A 203 17.45 -23.86 10.02
CA TYR A 203 17.65 -22.52 9.50
C TYR A 203 16.99 -22.41 8.13
N SER A 204 16.03 -21.52 7.99
CA SER A 204 15.20 -21.37 6.81
C SER A 204 15.28 -19.93 6.26
N ASN A 205 14.49 -19.64 5.24
CA ASN A 205 14.35 -18.28 4.71
C ASN A 205 13.88 -17.26 5.76
N TRP A 206 13.17 -17.71 6.81
CA TRP A 206 12.77 -16.85 7.91
C TRP A 206 13.97 -16.32 8.70
N GLU A 207 14.82 -17.20 9.15
CA GLU A 207 16.02 -16.84 9.90
C GLU A 207 16.99 -16.06 8.99
N LEU A 208 17.20 -16.51 7.75
CA LEU A 208 18.10 -15.86 6.80
C LEU A 208 17.70 -14.41 6.53
N SER A 209 16.40 -14.17 6.29
CA SER A 209 15.90 -12.82 6.03
C SER A 209 16.02 -11.90 7.25
N ALA A 210 15.69 -12.40 8.43
CA ALA A 210 15.84 -11.67 9.69
C ALA A 210 17.31 -11.36 10.02
N ASP A 211 18.22 -12.32 9.82
CA ASP A 211 19.65 -12.16 10.07
C ASP A 211 20.31 -11.17 9.10
N ARG A 212 19.89 -11.13 7.84
CA ARG A 212 20.32 -10.13 6.85
C ARG A 212 19.88 -8.74 7.26
N ALA A 213 18.61 -8.57 7.68
CA ALA A 213 18.12 -7.31 8.22
C ALA A 213 18.88 -6.88 9.49
N ASN A 214 19.15 -7.80 10.40
CA ASN A 214 19.98 -7.54 11.58
C ASN A 214 21.43 -7.18 11.24
N SER A 215 21.99 -7.76 10.18
CA SER A 215 23.33 -7.41 9.71
C SER A 215 23.37 -5.96 9.22
N ALA A 216 22.37 -5.54 8.43
CA ALA A 216 22.25 -4.16 8.00
C ALA A 216 22.08 -3.19 9.19
N ARG A 217 21.22 -3.53 10.16
CA ARG A 217 21.07 -2.76 11.41
C ARG A 217 22.39 -2.57 12.11
N ARG A 218 23.15 -3.65 12.37
CA ARG A 218 24.45 -3.59 13.06
C ARG A 218 25.46 -2.69 12.34
N ILE A 219 25.47 -2.71 11.01
CA ILE A 219 26.35 -1.83 10.22
C ILE A 219 25.98 -0.37 10.43
N MET A 220 24.69 -0.02 10.35
CA MET A 220 24.23 1.36 10.54
C MET A 220 24.47 1.87 11.95
N GLU A 221 24.25 1.04 12.98
CA GLU A 221 24.53 1.39 14.38
C GLU A 221 26.03 1.57 14.61
N ALA A 222 26.88 0.69 14.07
CA ALA A 222 28.34 0.82 14.14
C ALA A 222 28.86 2.06 13.39
N ALA A 223 28.14 2.52 12.36
CA ALA A 223 28.42 3.75 11.64
C ALA A 223 27.96 5.03 12.38
N GLY A 224 27.35 4.90 13.57
CA GLY A 224 26.95 6.01 14.42
C GLY A 224 25.46 6.36 14.37
N LEU A 225 24.61 5.48 13.86
CA LEU A 225 23.16 5.68 14.00
C LEU A 225 22.78 5.60 15.47
N GLN A 226 22.10 6.62 15.97
CA GLN A 226 21.74 6.71 17.39
C GLN A 226 20.94 5.48 17.84
N ALA A 227 21.25 4.96 19.03
CA ALA A 227 20.54 3.83 19.62
C ALA A 227 19.02 4.10 19.73
N GLY A 228 18.21 3.09 19.40
CA GLY A 228 16.76 3.19 19.40
C GLY A 228 16.14 3.81 18.13
N ARG A 229 16.95 4.30 17.18
CA ARG A 229 16.44 4.79 15.89
C ARG A 229 15.91 3.66 15.02
N ILE A 230 16.53 2.50 15.05
CA ILE A 230 15.97 1.28 14.47
C ILE A 230 15.15 0.61 15.57
N ASP A 231 13.83 0.75 15.48
CA ASP A 231 12.90 0.21 16.48
C ASP A 231 12.29 -1.14 16.06
N ARG A 232 12.49 -1.53 14.81
CA ARG A 232 11.94 -2.78 14.28
C ARG A 232 12.87 -3.42 13.25
N VAL A 233 13.07 -4.74 13.40
CA VAL A 233 13.74 -5.59 12.41
C VAL A 233 12.79 -6.72 12.06
N VAL A 234 12.52 -6.94 10.77
CA VAL A 234 11.53 -7.91 10.28
C VAL A 234 12.15 -8.80 9.21
N GLY A 235 11.99 -10.11 9.36
CA GLY A 235 12.27 -11.08 8.30
C GLY A 235 10.95 -11.49 7.63
N HIS A 236 10.86 -11.34 6.33
CA HIS A 236 9.67 -11.70 5.55
C HIS A 236 9.84 -13.02 4.80
N ALA A 237 11.01 -13.66 4.88
CA ALA A 237 11.32 -14.82 4.07
C ALA A 237 11.01 -14.58 2.58
N ASP A 238 10.35 -15.53 1.93
CA ASP A 238 9.86 -15.50 0.56
C ASP A 238 8.36 -15.14 0.45
N ARG A 239 7.77 -14.55 1.52
CA ARG A 239 6.32 -14.30 1.57
C ARG A 239 5.89 -13.03 0.84
N ILE A 240 6.79 -12.07 0.70
CA ILE A 240 6.53 -10.80 0.03
C ILE A 240 7.54 -10.65 -1.11
N LEU A 241 7.20 -11.23 -2.26
CA LEU A 241 8.02 -11.17 -3.47
C LEU A 241 7.84 -9.83 -4.19
N LEU A 242 8.94 -9.28 -4.72
CA LEU A 242 8.91 -8.08 -5.57
C LEU A 242 8.51 -8.44 -7.01
N VAL A 243 8.88 -9.64 -7.46
CA VAL A 243 8.57 -10.21 -8.77
C VAL A 243 7.83 -11.54 -8.55
N PRO A 244 6.50 -11.51 -8.33
CA PRO A 244 5.70 -12.71 -8.06
C PRO A 244 5.67 -13.70 -9.24
N GLU A 245 5.82 -13.20 -10.47
CA GLU A 245 5.82 -13.97 -11.71
C GLU A 245 7.08 -14.84 -11.83
N ASP A 246 8.19 -14.43 -11.23
CA ASP A 246 9.43 -15.19 -11.12
C ASP A 246 9.86 -15.22 -9.64
N PRO A 247 9.39 -16.20 -8.86
CA PRO A 247 9.71 -16.31 -7.44
C PRO A 247 11.20 -16.51 -7.14
N LEU A 248 11.99 -16.96 -8.13
CA LEU A 248 13.44 -17.18 -7.99
C LEU A 248 14.27 -15.96 -8.43
N HIS A 249 13.62 -14.90 -8.92
CA HIS A 249 14.30 -13.70 -9.40
C HIS A 249 15.16 -13.05 -8.31
N SER A 250 16.35 -12.61 -8.69
CA SER A 250 17.33 -12.03 -7.74
C SER A 250 16.82 -10.79 -7.03
N ASN A 251 15.98 -9.98 -7.65
CA ASN A 251 15.39 -8.78 -7.01
C ASN A 251 14.46 -9.10 -5.83
N ASN A 252 13.98 -10.35 -5.70
CA ASN A 252 13.23 -10.77 -4.52
C ASN A 252 14.12 -10.78 -3.27
N ARG A 253 15.42 -11.03 -3.42
CA ARG A 253 16.40 -10.88 -2.35
C ARG A 253 16.74 -9.41 -2.19
N ARG A 254 16.24 -8.79 -1.12
CA ARG A 254 16.43 -7.37 -0.86
C ARG A 254 16.43 -7.04 0.63
N ILE A 255 17.02 -5.90 0.96
CA ILE A 255 16.84 -5.24 2.24
C ILE A 255 16.05 -3.97 2.01
N THR A 256 15.03 -3.75 2.83
CA THR A 256 14.24 -2.52 2.82
C THR A 256 14.50 -1.74 4.09
N LEU A 257 14.83 -0.46 3.96
CA LEU A 257 14.88 0.51 5.05
C LEU A 257 13.64 1.40 4.92
N LEU A 258 12.72 1.29 5.87
CA LEU A 258 11.54 2.14 5.93
C LEU A 258 11.71 3.18 7.03
N VAL A 259 11.98 4.43 6.65
CA VAL A 259 11.97 5.59 7.55
C VAL A 259 10.52 5.98 7.76
N ARG A 260 9.94 5.54 8.87
CA ARG A 260 8.50 5.69 9.12
C ARG A 260 8.12 7.14 9.39
N ARG A 261 6.96 7.55 8.93
CA ARG A 261 6.38 8.81 9.37
C ARG A 261 6.18 8.81 10.87
N GLN A 262 6.39 9.96 11.48
CA GLN A 262 6.07 10.13 12.89
C GLN A 262 4.54 10.07 13.03
N SER A 263 4.04 9.06 13.72
CA SER A 263 2.66 9.13 14.18
C SER A 263 2.53 10.36 15.09
N PRO A 264 1.47 11.17 14.98
CA PRO A 264 1.27 12.29 15.89
C PRO A 264 1.43 11.79 17.32
N SER A 265 2.37 12.39 18.04
CA SER A 265 2.68 12.00 19.42
C SER A 265 1.41 12.09 20.27
N ARG A 266 1.02 10.96 20.87
CA ARG A 266 0.07 10.99 21.99
C ARG A 266 0.75 11.76 23.14
N ARG A 267 0.54 13.06 23.22
CA ARG A 267 0.77 13.82 24.44
C ARG A 267 -0.46 13.76 25.32
#